data_4f7993ab2dbf25fc794e673e2266f71d
#
_entry.id   4f7993ab2dbf25fc794e673e2266f71d
#
_cell.length_a   1.000
_cell.length_b   1.000
_cell.length_c   1.000
_cell.angle_alpha   90.00
_cell.angle_beta   90.00
_cell.angle_gamma   90.00
#
_symmetry.space_group_name_H-M   'P 1'
#
loop_
_entity.id
_entity.type
_entity.pdbx_description
1 polymer ?
#
loop_
_entity_poly.entity_id
_entity_poly.type
_entity_poly.pdbx_seq_one_letter_code
_entity_poly.pdbx_strand_id
1 'polypeptide(L)'
;RLGKVAGPAAQRDVQEVLSQLIEATSNFRLSEMRTRDLARFIEAWGLLRHTPKGRLMERMCNTLEQRLKFSRDASEASSNDLNSAGITGAILGMSLAGFKHEGLLSIMCETVPDRLFEFSSSEISKMLYSFARLEYRHRQYLLAMGDHVPHRLKEFTAQEISTSVYAMWLLKFRHRKFLTGVCDHLPERLPEFNVHSLCNTAYALGKLEFKHRKFTAALSTHVASRVKDLNKEKMVANMLRSLQTLQSL
;
A
#
# COMPACT_ATOMS: atom_id res chain seq x y z
N ARG A 1 11.09 4.74 -12.95
CA ARG A 1 12.07 5.62 -13.62
C ARG A 1 12.29 5.36 -15.11
N LEU A 2 11.67 4.34 -15.71
CA LEU A 2 11.78 4.05 -17.15
C LEU A 2 11.01 5.06 -18.05
N GLY A 3 10.13 5.89 -17.48
CA GLY A 3 9.27 6.78 -18.26
C GLY A 3 9.87 8.13 -18.70
N LYS A 4 11.15 8.42 -18.43
CA LYS A 4 11.74 9.74 -18.73
C LYS A 4 12.92 9.74 -19.70
N VAL A 5 13.34 8.59 -20.23
CA VAL A 5 14.55 8.50 -21.08
C VAL A 5 14.29 7.91 -22.47
N ALA A 6 13.12 7.37 -22.73
CA ALA A 6 12.79 6.78 -24.03
C ALA A 6 12.14 7.83 -24.92
N GLY A 7 12.75 8.12 -26.07
CA GLY A 7 12.15 8.94 -27.11
C GLY A 7 10.87 8.32 -27.69
N PRO A 8 10.07 9.06 -28.48
CA PRO A 8 8.77 8.60 -28.99
C PRO A 8 8.82 7.27 -29.76
N ALA A 9 9.94 6.95 -30.40
CA ALA A 9 10.15 5.69 -31.10
C ALA A 9 10.24 4.52 -30.10
N ALA A 10 11.06 4.63 -29.07
CA ALA A 10 11.23 3.59 -28.05
C ALA A 10 9.95 3.36 -27.23
N GLN A 11 9.08 4.38 -27.10
CA GLN A 11 7.75 4.23 -26.50
C GLN A 11 6.80 3.41 -27.40
N ARG A 12 6.90 3.58 -28.73
CA ARG A 12 6.11 2.77 -29.69
C ARG A 12 6.55 1.32 -29.67
N ASP A 13 7.85 1.05 -29.69
CA ASP A 13 8.41 -0.30 -29.65
C ASP A 13 8.00 -1.05 -28.38
N VAL A 14 8.03 -0.36 -27.22
CA VAL A 14 7.55 -0.92 -25.94
C VAL A 14 6.05 -1.22 -25.99
N GLN A 15 5.24 -0.34 -26.59
CA GLN A 15 3.79 -0.57 -26.73
C GLN A 15 3.47 -1.73 -27.69
N GLU A 16 4.23 -1.89 -28.75
CA GLU A 16 4.09 -2.99 -29.68
C GLU A 16 4.44 -4.34 -29.03
N VAL A 17 5.57 -4.41 -28.32
CA VAL A 17 5.96 -5.59 -27.53
C VAL A 17 4.92 -5.92 -26.45
N LEU A 18 4.39 -4.89 -25.75
CA LEU A 18 3.31 -5.08 -24.79
C LEU A 18 2.04 -5.62 -25.44
N SER A 19 1.69 -5.14 -26.63
CA SER A 19 0.51 -5.63 -27.36
C SER A 19 0.69 -7.09 -27.79
N GLN A 20 1.86 -7.48 -28.26
CA GLN A 20 2.19 -8.87 -28.59
C GLN A 20 2.18 -9.78 -27.35
N LEU A 21 2.72 -9.31 -26.22
CA LEU A 21 2.64 -10.04 -24.94
C LEU A 21 1.20 -10.21 -24.45
N ILE A 22 0.33 -9.19 -24.64
CA ILE A 22 -1.08 -9.26 -24.29
C ILE A 22 -1.78 -10.33 -25.14
N GLU A 23 -1.52 -10.34 -26.45
CA GLU A 23 -2.09 -11.32 -27.36
C GLU A 23 -1.63 -12.74 -27.03
N ALA A 24 -0.34 -12.93 -26.79
CA ALA A 24 0.22 -14.20 -26.33
C ALA A 24 -0.41 -14.66 -25.02
N THR A 25 -0.56 -13.77 -24.03
CA THR A 25 -1.13 -14.11 -22.72
C THR A 25 -2.66 -14.33 -22.77
N SER A 26 -3.36 -13.74 -23.75
CA SER A 26 -4.79 -13.96 -23.94
C SER A 26 -5.14 -15.42 -24.24
N ASN A 27 -4.19 -16.13 -24.86
CA ASN A 27 -4.31 -17.53 -25.24
C ASN A 27 -3.86 -18.49 -24.12
N PHE A 28 -3.32 -18.00 -22.99
CA PHE A 28 -2.93 -18.86 -21.89
C PHE A 28 -4.15 -19.51 -21.22
N ARG A 29 -4.04 -20.81 -20.99
CA ARG A 29 -4.97 -21.53 -20.11
C ARG A 29 -4.64 -21.18 -18.67
N LEU A 30 -5.32 -20.18 -18.13
CA LEU A 30 -5.12 -19.70 -16.75
C LEU A 30 -5.28 -20.82 -15.72
N SER A 31 -6.05 -21.88 -16.06
CA SER A 31 -6.21 -23.07 -15.22
C SER A 31 -4.92 -23.87 -15.04
N GLU A 32 -3.98 -23.81 -15.99
CA GLU A 32 -2.72 -24.53 -15.95
C GLU A 32 -1.60 -23.75 -15.26
N MET A 33 -1.77 -22.44 -15.07
CA MET A 33 -0.80 -21.60 -14.38
C MET A 33 -0.83 -21.85 -12.87
N ARG A 34 0.33 -21.82 -12.21
CA ARG A 34 0.40 -21.87 -10.75
C ARG A 34 -0.19 -20.59 -10.13
N THR A 35 -0.75 -20.69 -8.94
CA THR A 35 -1.35 -19.57 -8.19
C THR A 35 -0.37 -18.40 -8.04
N ARG A 36 0.89 -18.71 -7.71
CA ARG A 36 1.96 -17.73 -7.61
C ARG A 36 2.23 -16.98 -8.92
N ASP A 37 2.19 -17.68 -10.04
CA ASP A 37 2.45 -17.08 -11.35
C ASP A 37 1.30 -16.15 -11.76
N LEU A 38 0.04 -16.52 -11.48
CA LEU A 38 -1.11 -15.62 -11.68
C LEU A 38 -0.95 -14.32 -10.88
N ALA A 39 -0.56 -14.40 -9.61
CA ALA A 39 -0.34 -13.23 -8.78
C ALA A 39 0.78 -12.32 -9.34
N ARG A 40 1.88 -12.92 -9.80
CA ARG A 40 2.98 -12.20 -10.44
C ARG A 40 2.56 -11.54 -11.77
N PHE A 41 1.69 -12.17 -12.54
CA PHE A 41 1.16 -11.56 -13.76
C PHE A 41 0.31 -10.33 -13.44
N ILE A 42 -0.57 -10.42 -12.43
CA ILE A 42 -1.36 -9.27 -11.96
C ILE A 42 -0.45 -8.12 -11.52
N GLU A 43 0.62 -8.42 -10.76
CA GLU A 43 1.62 -7.44 -10.33
C GLU A 43 2.33 -6.80 -11.53
N ALA A 44 2.83 -7.62 -12.45
CA ALA A 44 3.56 -7.15 -13.63
C ALA A 44 2.72 -6.21 -14.49
N TRP A 45 1.45 -6.54 -14.73
CA TRP A 45 0.53 -5.67 -15.46
C TRP A 45 0.30 -4.35 -14.76
N GLY A 46 0.15 -4.36 -13.45
CA GLY A 46 0.03 -3.13 -12.67
C GLY A 46 1.28 -2.25 -12.77
N LEU A 47 2.48 -2.85 -12.68
CA LEU A 47 3.76 -2.13 -12.79
C LEU A 47 3.95 -1.48 -14.17
N LEU A 48 3.49 -2.12 -15.22
CA LEU A 48 3.49 -1.57 -16.58
C LEU A 48 2.51 -0.41 -16.75
N ARG A 49 1.64 -0.16 -15.75
CA ARG A 49 0.53 0.82 -15.80
C ARG A 49 -0.34 0.63 -17.05
N HIS A 50 -0.46 -0.59 -17.49
CA HIS A 50 -1.23 -0.98 -18.64
C HIS A 50 -2.34 -1.91 -18.21
N THR A 51 -3.59 -1.53 -18.49
CA THR A 51 -4.72 -2.43 -18.27
C THR A 51 -4.85 -3.29 -19.54
N PRO A 52 -4.72 -4.61 -19.45
CA PRO A 52 -4.86 -5.47 -20.62
C PRO A 52 -6.22 -5.22 -21.27
N LYS A 53 -6.23 -5.06 -22.59
CA LYS A 53 -7.49 -4.94 -23.35
C LYS A 53 -8.30 -6.22 -23.15
N GLY A 54 -9.58 -6.07 -22.86
CA GLY A 54 -10.50 -7.19 -22.65
C GLY A 54 -10.58 -7.66 -21.20
N ARG A 55 -11.18 -8.83 -21.01
CA ARG A 55 -11.48 -9.41 -19.69
C ARG A 55 -10.32 -10.19 -19.06
N LEU A 56 -9.07 -10.04 -19.54
CA LEU A 56 -7.96 -10.86 -19.07
C LEU A 56 -7.65 -10.63 -17.59
N MET A 57 -7.55 -9.37 -17.15
CA MET A 57 -7.32 -9.04 -15.74
C MET A 57 -8.44 -9.61 -14.85
N GLU A 58 -9.68 -9.46 -15.28
CA GLU A 58 -10.84 -10.01 -14.58
C GLU A 58 -10.77 -11.54 -14.50
N ARG A 59 -10.44 -12.22 -15.60
CA ARG A 59 -10.27 -13.68 -15.63
C ARG A 59 -9.14 -14.15 -14.71
N MET A 60 -8.00 -13.45 -14.68
CA MET A 60 -6.89 -13.77 -13.77
C MET A 60 -7.32 -13.60 -12.31
N CYS A 61 -7.98 -12.50 -11.98
CA CYS A 61 -8.47 -12.24 -10.63
C CYS A 61 -9.55 -13.25 -10.21
N ASN A 62 -10.49 -13.59 -11.09
CA ASN A 62 -11.49 -14.64 -10.85
C ASN A 62 -10.84 -16.01 -10.59
N THR A 63 -9.85 -16.38 -11.41
CA THR A 63 -9.15 -17.67 -11.25
C THR A 63 -8.38 -17.70 -9.92
N LEU A 64 -7.71 -16.60 -9.56
CA LEU A 64 -6.99 -16.49 -8.31
C LEU A 64 -7.95 -16.54 -7.10
N GLU A 65 -9.06 -15.82 -7.16
CA GLU A 65 -10.11 -15.84 -6.13
C GLU A 65 -10.65 -17.25 -5.90
N GLN A 66 -11.00 -17.96 -6.97
CA GLN A 66 -11.53 -19.33 -6.87
C GLN A 66 -10.53 -20.27 -6.18
N ARG A 67 -9.24 -20.16 -6.53
CA ARG A 67 -8.20 -20.99 -5.90
C ARG A 67 -7.99 -20.68 -4.43
N LEU A 68 -8.02 -19.41 -4.06
CA LEU A 68 -7.89 -19.01 -2.65
C LEU A 68 -9.11 -19.46 -1.84
N LYS A 69 -10.31 -19.40 -2.38
CA LYS A 69 -11.51 -19.96 -1.75
C LYS A 69 -11.39 -21.46 -1.55
N PHE A 70 -11.03 -22.20 -2.59
CA PHE A 70 -10.87 -23.65 -2.52
C PHE A 70 -9.80 -24.07 -1.50
N SER A 71 -8.65 -23.38 -1.47
CA SER A 71 -7.58 -23.64 -0.51
C SER A 71 -7.99 -23.37 0.94
N ARG A 72 -8.88 -22.40 1.17
CA ARG A 72 -9.41 -22.11 2.50
C ARG A 72 -10.42 -23.16 2.99
N ASP A 73 -11.26 -23.64 2.09
CA ASP A 73 -12.33 -24.57 2.41
C ASP A 73 -11.82 -26.02 2.55
N ALA A 74 -10.71 -26.36 1.88
CA ALA A 74 -10.00 -27.61 2.07
C ALA A 74 -9.19 -27.53 3.36
N SER A 75 -9.62 -28.27 4.39
CA SER A 75 -8.95 -28.36 5.70
C SER A 75 -7.55 -29.00 5.66
N GLU A 76 -7.07 -29.36 4.49
CA GLU A 76 -5.71 -29.80 4.25
C GLU A 76 -4.84 -28.58 3.95
N ALA A 77 -3.92 -28.28 4.85
CA ALA A 77 -2.89 -27.24 4.77
C ALA A 77 -1.84 -27.49 3.65
N SER A 78 -2.18 -28.26 2.63
CA SER A 78 -1.30 -28.51 1.50
C SER A 78 -1.47 -27.41 0.45
N SER A 79 -0.45 -26.54 0.39
CA SER A 79 -0.18 -25.60 -0.69
C SER A 79 -1.13 -24.38 -0.79
N ASN A 80 -1.17 -23.57 0.23
CA ASN A 80 -1.43 -22.14 -0.03
C ASN A 80 -0.20 -21.63 -0.82
N ASP A 81 -0.17 -21.92 -2.12
CA ASP A 81 0.95 -21.60 -3.04
C ASP A 81 1.23 -20.09 -3.14
N LEU A 82 0.44 -19.28 -2.44
CA LEU A 82 0.53 -17.84 -2.44
C LEU A 82 1.12 -17.34 -1.10
N ASN A 83 2.41 -17.01 -1.12
CA ASN A 83 3.11 -16.40 0.01
C ASN A 83 2.76 -14.90 0.16
N SER A 84 3.29 -14.26 1.23
CA SER A 84 3.10 -12.83 1.51
C SER A 84 3.44 -11.94 0.33
N ALA A 85 4.54 -12.21 -0.37
CA ALA A 85 4.97 -11.45 -1.55
C ALA A 85 3.95 -11.58 -2.70
N GLY A 86 3.39 -12.77 -2.93
CA GLY A 86 2.38 -12.98 -3.98
C GLY A 86 1.06 -12.26 -3.67
N ILE A 87 0.60 -12.32 -2.41
CA ILE A 87 -0.59 -11.57 -1.97
C ILE A 87 -0.36 -10.07 -2.15
N THR A 88 0.75 -9.55 -1.63
CA THR A 88 1.10 -8.13 -1.73
C THR A 88 1.24 -7.68 -3.18
N GLY A 89 1.91 -8.49 -4.02
CA GLY A 89 2.08 -8.21 -5.44
C GLY A 89 0.77 -8.12 -6.20
N ALA A 90 -0.15 -9.05 -5.97
CA ALA A 90 -1.48 -9.03 -6.62
C ALA A 90 -2.30 -7.78 -6.20
N ILE A 91 -2.33 -7.44 -4.91
CA ILE A 91 -3.02 -6.24 -4.42
C ILE A 91 -2.37 -4.97 -4.99
N LEU A 92 -1.04 -4.91 -5.02
CA LEU A 92 -0.29 -3.79 -5.59
C LEU A 92 -0.57 -3.66 -7.09
N GLY A 93 -0.54 -4.77 -7.82
CA GLY A 93 -0.82 -4.81 -9.26
C GLY A 93 -2.20 -4.29 -9.59
N MET A 94 -3.22 -4.76 -8.90
CA MET A 94 -4.59 -4.24 -9.03
C MET A 94 -4.65 -2.73 -8.74
N SER A 95 -3.99 -2.27 -7.68
CA SER A 95 -3.95 -0.87 -7.30
C SER A 95 -3.26 0.02 -8.35
N LEU A 96 -2.16 -0.45 -8.93
CA LEU A 96 -1.42 0.28 -9.96
C LEU A 96 -2.18 0.33 -11.29
N ALA A 97 -2.88 -0.75 -11.63
CA ALA A 97 -3.75 -0.84 -12.80
C ALA A 97 -5.06 -0.04 -12.64
N GLY A 98 -5.40 0.39 -11.42
CA GLY A 98 -6.71 0.99 -11.13
C GLY A 98 -7.87 0.00 -11.26
N PHE A 99 -7.59 -1.29 -11.13
CA PHE A 99 -8.55 -2.37 -11.30
C PHE A 99 -9.00 -2.94 -9.94
N LYS A 100 -10.23 -2.69 -9.57
CA LYS A 100 -10.81 -3.15 -8.30
C LYS A 100 -11.60 -4.43 -8.53
N HIS A 101 -11.11 -5.55 -7.96
CA HIS A 101 -11.80 -6.84 -7.98
C HIS A 101 -12.28 -7.20 -6.56
N GLU A 102 -13.52 -6.90 -6.26
CA GLU A 102 -14.04 -6.97 -4.88
C GLU A 102 -13.96 -8.35 -4.26
N GLY A 103 -14.29 -9.42 -5.00
CA GLY A 103 -14.21 -10.79 -4.49
C GLY A 103 -12.80 -11.20 -4.11
N LEU A 104 -11.80 -10.92 -4.97
CA LEU A 104 -10.41 -11.23 -4.67
C LEU A 104 -9.87 -10.41 -3.51
N LEU A 105 -10.22 -9.12 -3.43
CA LEU A 105 -9.83 -8.26 -2.32
C LEU A 105 -10.44 -8.72 -1.00
N SER A 106 -11.70 -9.19 -1.01
CA SER A 106 -12.37 -9.71 0.18
C SER A 106 -11.67 -10.94 0.74
N ILE A 107 -11.44 -11.95 -0.11
CA ILE A 107 -10.77 -13.18 0.34
C ILE A 107 -9.34 -12.92 0.85
N MET A 108 -8.61 -11.99 0.23
CA MET A 108 -7.29 -11.56 0.72
C MET A 108 -7.38 -10.85 2.08
N CYS A 109 -8.38 -9.98 2.27
CA CYS A 109 -8.62 -9.32 3.55
C CYS A 109 -9.03 -10.29 4.67
N GLU A 110 -9.67 -11.39 4.34
CA GLU A 110 -10.04 -12.44 5.28
C GLU A 110 -8.85 -13.35 5.62
N THR A 111 -7.94 -13.58 4.67
CA THR A 111 -6.78 -14.49 4.84
C THR A 111 -5.60 -13.81 5.53
N VAL A 112 -5.32 -12.55 5.23
CA VAL A 112 -4.12 -11.83 5.70
C VAL A 112 -4.06 -11.68 7.23
N PRO A 113 -5.16 -11.38 7.97
CA PRO A 113 -5.09 -11.20 9.43
C PRO A 113 -4.45 -12.37 10.19
N ASP A 114 -4.73 -13.60 9.81
CA ASP A 114 -4.21 -14.80 10.48
C ASP A 114 -2.73 -15.07 10.13
N ARG A 115 -2.23 -14.41 9.09
CA ARG A 115 -0.88 -14.60 8.54
C ARG A 115 0.01 -13.36 8.64
N LEU A 116 -0.38 -12.34 9.41
CA LEU A 116 0.34 -11.05 9.48
C LEU A 116 1.82 -11.18 9.87
N PHE A 117 2.20 -12.24 10.59
CA PHE A 117 3.59 -12.52 10.96
C PHE A 117 4.48 -12.89 9.77
N GLU A 118 3.89 -13.35 8.65
CA GLU A 118 4.62 -13.69 7.42
C GLU A 118 4.98 -12.45 6.58
N PHE A 119 4.32 -11.32 6.82
CA PHE A 119 4.50 -10.11 6.02
C PHE A 119 5.56 -9.19 6.61
N SER A 120 6.48 -8.73 5.78
CA SER A 120 7.43 -7.67 6.13
C SER A 120 6.74 -6.32 6.30
N SER A 121 7.41 -5.38 6.98
CA SER A 121 6.95 -3.99 7.12
C SER A 121 6.65 -3.32 5.77
N SER A 122 7.49 -3.59 4.77
CA SER A 122 7.33 -3.09 3.40
C SER A 122 6.06 -3.64 2.75
N GLU A 123 5.78 -4.93 2.90
CA GLU A 123 4.57 -5.56 2.35
C GLU A 123 3.31 -5.02 3.03
N ILE A 124 3.31 -4.90 4.36
CA ILE A 124 2.20 -4.32 5.13
C ILE A 124 1.90 -2.88 4.67
N SER A 125 2.93 -2.04 4.58
CA SER A 125 2.80 -0.64 4.16
C SER A 125 2.27 -0.54 2.72
N LYS A 126 2.78 -1.37 1.78
CA LYS A 126 2.31 -1.43 0.39
C LYS A 126 0.85 -1.88 0.29
N MET A 127 0.45 -2.90 1.05
CA MET A 127 -0.94 -3.37 1.06
C MET A 127 -1.89 -2.29 1.57
N LEU A 128 -1.60 -1.67 2.72
CA LEU A 128 -2.43 -0.59 3.26
C LEU A 128 -2.61 0.55 2.24
N TYR A 129 -1.53 0.97 1.59
CA TYR A 129 -1.58 2.03 0.59
C TYR A 129 -2.32 1.59 -0.68
N SER A 130 -2.17 0.34 -1.10
CA SER A 130 -2.87 -0.21 -2.25
C SER A 130 -4.39 -0.27 -2.02
N PHE A 131 -4.83 -0.72 -0.84
CA PHE A 131 -6.24 -0.67 -0.46
C PHE A 131 -6.77 0.76 -0.42
N ALA A 132 -5.98 1.70 0.09
CA ALA A 132 -6.35 3.12 0.10
C ALA A 132 -6.54 3.69 -1.32
N ARG A 133 -5.67 3.35 -2.26
CA ARG A 133 -5.78 3.76 -3.67
C ARG A 133 -6.96 3.13 -4.40
N LEU A 134 -7.32 1.90 -4.05
CA LEU A 134 -8.50 1.19 -4.58
C LEU A 134 -9.80 1.65 -3.91
N GLU A 135 -9.72 2.53 -2.91
CA GLU A 135 -10.86 2.94 -2.07
C GLU A 135 -11.62 1.72 -1.52
N TYR A 136 -10.85 0.67 -1.18
CA TYR A 136 -11.41 -0.57 -0.67
C TYR A 136 -11.22 -0.66 0.84
N ARG A 137 -12.34 -0.69 1.57
CA ARG A 137 -12.36 -0.70 3.04
C ARG A 137 -12.90 -2.03 3.54
N HIS A 138 -12.04 -2.81 4.19
CA HIS A 138 -12.45 -4.03 4.89
C HIS A 138 -12.17 -3.87 6.38
N ARG A 139 -13.23 -3.74 7.17
CA ARG A 139 -13.11 -3.34 8.58
C ARG A 139 -12.25 -4.28 9.41
N GLN A 140 -12.46 -5.60 9.30
CA GLN A 140 -11.70 -6.59 10.08
C GLN A 140 -10.21 -6.57 9.73
N TYR A 141 -9.87 -6.47 8.43
CA TYR A 141 -8.50 -6.32 7.97
C TYR A 141 -7.83 -5.06 8.56
N LEU A 142 -8.52 -3.92 8.52
CA LEU A 142 -7.97 -2.67 9.05
C LEU A 142 -7.83 -2.69 10.58
N LEU A 143 -8.71 -3.37 11.30
CA LEU A 143 -8.56 -3.60 12.74
C LEU A 143 -7.33 -4.45 13.02
N ALA A 144 -7.17 -5.58 12.34
CA ALA A 144 -6.02 -6.47 12.51
C ALA A 144 -4.69 -5.74 12.21
N MET A 145 -4.63 -4.97 11.12
CA MET A 145 -3.46 -4.12 10.81
C MET A 145 -3.19 -3.08 11.89
N GLY A 146 -4.25 -2.43 12.36
CA GLY A 146 -4.16 -1.40 13.41
C GLY A 146 -3.68 -1.95 14.74
N ASP A 147 -4.00 -3.18 15.07
CA ASP A 147 -3.54 -3.88 16.27
C ASP A 147 -2.12 -4.42 16.13
N HIS A 148 -1.76 -4.93 14.95
CA HIS A 148 -0.48 -5.60 14.70
C HIS A 148 0.70 -4.62 14.53
N VAL A 149 0.53 -3.59 13.71
CA VAL A 149 1.62 -2.67 13.31
C VAL A 149 2.30 -1.99 14.51
N PRO A 150 1.60 -1.51 15.56
CA PRO A 150 2.24 -0.86 16.71
C PRO A 150 3.31 -1.70 17.40
N HIS A 151 3.16 -3.01 17.40
CA HIS A 151 4.10 -3.95 18.02
C HIS A 151 5.39 -4.16 17.20
N ARG A 152 5.38 -3.77 15.93
CA ARG A 152 6.47 -3.97 14.97
C ARG A 152 7.06 -2.67 14.41
N LEU A 153 6.74 -1.51 14.96
CA LEU A 153 7.17 -0.20 14.42
C LEU A 153 8.69 -0.05 14.28
N LYS A 154 9.47 -0.78 15.07
CA LYS A 154 10.93 -0.81 14.96
C LYS A 154 11.43 -1.42 13.63
N GLU A 155 10.64 -2.29 13.02
CA GLU A 155 10.95 -2.91 11.72
C GLU A 155 10.62 -2.01 10.53
N PHE A 156 9.78 -1.00 10.74
CA PHE A 156 9.33 -0.10 9.69
C PHE A 156 10.34 1.03 9.48
N THR A 157 10.64 1.35 8.23
CA THR A 157 11.32 2.58 7.86
C THR A 157 10.42 3.80 8.07
N ALA A 158 11.01 4.97 8.18
CA ALA A 158 10.28 6.24 8.28
C ALA A 158 9.26 6.43 7.13
N GLN A 159 9.63 6.00 5.91
CA GLN A 159 8.74 6.06 4.75
C GLN A 159 7.55 5.10 4.88
N GLU A 160 7.76 3.89 5.37
CA GLU A 160 6.71 2.88 5.56
C GLU A 160 5.73 3.29 6.66
N ILE A 161 6.23 3.86 7.77
CA ILE A 161 5.37 4.45 8.81
C ILE A 161 4.50 5.56 8.23
N SER A 162 5.13 6.53 7.53
CA SER A 162 4.42 7.64 6.90
C SER A 162 3.34 7.16 5.91
N THR A 163 3.69 6.19 5.07
CA THR A 163 2.78 5.60 4.08
C THR A 163 1.59 4.92 4.77
N SER A 164 1.84 4.18 5.87
CA SER A 164 0.80 3.48 6.62
C SER A 164 -0.18 4.46 7.30
N VAL A 165 0.35 5.53 7.92
CA VAL A 165 -0.51 6.58 8.52
C VAL A 165 -1.33 7.30 7.45
N TYR A 166 -0.70 7.62 6.31
CA TYR A 166 -1.36 8.27 5.19
C TYR A 166 -2.46 7.38 4.58
N ALA A 167 -2.21 6.07 4.46
CA ALA A 167 -3.21 5.10 4.00
C ALA A 167 -4.41 5.02 4.95
N MET A 168 -4.18 5.01 6.27
CA MET A 168 -5.26 5.01 7.26
C MET A 168 -6.15 6.26 7.13
N TRP A 169 -5.55 7.44 6.85
CA TRP A 169 -6.32 8.64 6.57
C TRP A 169 -7.14 8.54 5.28
N LEU A 170 -6.54 8.11 4.17
CA LEU A 170 -7.26 7.93 2.90
C LEU A 170 -8.45 6.97 3.05
N LEU A 171 -8.27 5.90 3.81
CA LEU A 171 -9.31 4.95 4.15
C LEU A 171 -10.31 5.49 5.18
N LYS A 172 -10.12 6.72 5.69
CA LYS A 172 -10.96 7.34 6.75
C LYS A 172 -11.11 6.40 7.95
N PHE A 173 -10.03 5.72 8.32
CA PHE A 173 -10.04 4.73 9.39
C PHE A 173 -9.18 5.20 10.57
N ARG A 174 -9.87 5.68 11.61
CA ARG A 174 -9.24 6.16 12.85
C ARG A 174 -9.10 5.02 13.85
N HIS A 175 -7.91 4.38 13.88
CA HIS A 175 -7.60 3.33 14.82
C HIS A 175 -6.73 3.87 15.96
N ARG A 176 -7.32 4.03 17.16
CA ARG A 176 -6.66 4.72 18.28
C ARG A 176 -5.33 4.07 18.68
N LYS A 177 -5.29 2.75 18.85
CA LYS A 177 -4.08 2.01 19.25
C LYS A 177 -2.96 2.20 18.23
N PHE A 178 -3.26 2.10 16.93
CA PHE A 178 -2.30 2.35 15.85
C PHE A 178 -1.74 3.77 15.92
N LEU A 179 -2.61 4.77 15.97
CA LEU A 179 -2.20 6.18 15.97
C LEU A 179 -1.40 6.54 17.22
N THR A 180 -1.80 6.03 18.39
CA THR A 180 -1.05 6.23 19.64
C THR A 180 0.32 5.60 19.56
N GLY A 181 0.41 4.32 19.18
CA GLY A 181 1.70 3.62 19.05
C GLY A 181 2.65 4.30 18.08
N VAL A 182 2.14 4.74 16.92
CA VAL A 182 2.94 5.52 15.98
C VAL A 182 3.40 6.85 16.59
N CYS A 183 2.53 7.63 17.20
CA CYS A 183 2.88 8.93 17.78
C CYS A 183 3.83 8.81 18.99
N ASP A 184 3.78 7.72 19.74
CA ASP A 184 4.74 7.45 20.83
C ASP A 184 6.12 7.08 20.28
N HIS A 185 6.18 6.39 19.16
CA HIS A 185 7.41 5.90 18.52
C HIS A 185 8.15 6.99 17.71
N LEU A 186 7.42 7.93 17.10
CA LEU A 186 7.96 8.91 16.16
C LEU A 186 8.92 9.93 16.75
N PRO A 187 8.76 10.48 17.99
CA PRO A 187 9.63 11.54 18.50
C PRO A 187 11.12 11.24 18.42
N GLU A 188 11.52 10.00 18.72
CA GLU A 188 12.92 9.56 18.68
C GLU A 188 13.45 9.32 17.27
N ARG A 189 12.56 9.15 16.30
CA ARG A 189 12.89 8.81 14.92
C ARG A 189 12.65 9.94 13.91
N LEU A 190 12.24 11.12 14.36
CA LEU A 190 12.01 12.26 13.45
C LEU A 190 13.22 12.59 12.55
N PRO A 191 14.49 12.44 12.97
CA PRO A 191 15.64 12.68 12.11
C PRO A 191 15.72 11.74 10.89
N GLU A 192 15.12 10.54 10.95
CA GLU A 192 15.11 9.58 9.85
C GLU A 192 14.12 9.98 8.73
N PHE A 193 13.18 10.86 9.05
CA PHE A 193 12.14 11.27 8.10
C PHE A 193 12.66 12.34 7.14
N ASN A 194 12.43 12.12 5.85
CA ASN A 194 12.53 13.21 4.90
C ASN A 194 11.32 14.15 5.04
N VAL A 195 11.44 15.36 4.48
CA VAL A 195 10.41 16.40 4.61
C VAL A 195 9.05 15.93 4.08
N HIS A 196 9.05 15.17 2.99
CA HIS A 196 7.81 14.65 2.40
C HIS A 196 7.08 13.69 3.35
N SER A 197 7.81 12.75 3.96
CA SER A 197 7.24 11.80 4.92
C SER A 197 6.74 12.50 6.18
N LEU A 198 7.45 13.53 6.67
CA LEU A 198 6.99 14.36 7.80
C LEU A 198 5.68 15.07 7.46
N CYS A 199 5.62 15.73 6.29
CA CYS A 199 4.41 16.41 5.84
C CYS A 199 3.21 15.46 5.72
N ASN A 200 3.41 14.29 5.11
CA ASN A 200 2.33 13.31 4.95
C ASN A 200 1.82 12.79 6.28
N THR A 201 2.75 12.50 7.22
CA THR A 201 2.40 12.03 8.57
C THR A 201 1.62 13.09 9.34
N ALA A 202 2.15 14.33 9.40
CA ALA A 202 1.48 15.42 10.09
C ALA A 202 0.11 15.74 9.49
N TYR A 203 0.02 15.75 8.16
CA TYR A 203 -1.23 15.99 7.44
C TYR A 203 -2.26 14.90 7.71
N ALA A 204 -1.86 13.63 7.64
CA ALA A 204 -2.77 12.52 7.88
C ALA A 204 -3.29 12.50 9.32
N LEU A 205 -2.42 12.75 10.31
CA LEU A 205 -2.81 12.85 11.72
C LEU A 205 -3.78 14.02 11.97
N GLY A 206 -3.52 15.20 11.36
CA GLY A 206 -4.43 16.32 11.42
C GLY A 206 -5.80 16.02 10.82
N LYS A 207 -5.83 15.35 9.65
CA LYS A 207 -7.07 14.96 8.97
C LYS A 207 -7.83 13.84 9.70
N LEU A 208 -7.14 13.00 10.46
CA LEU A 208 -7.75 12.01 11.36
C LEU A 208 -8.17 12.62 12.71
N GLU A 209 -7.93 13.91 12.90
CA GLU A 209 -8.24 14.64 14.13
C GLU A 209 -7.63 13.94 15.36
N PHE A 210 -6.38 13.46 15.20
CA PHE A 210 -5.67 12.73 16.25
C PHE A 210 -4.65 13.60 16.96
N LYS A 211 -5.00 14.08 18.14
CA LYS A 211 -4.14 14.90 18.99
C LYS A 211 -3.20 14.04 19.83
N HIS A 212 -1.89 14.33 19.75
CA HIS A 212 -0.87 13.68 20.57
C HIS A 212 0.21 14.69 21.00
N ARG A 213 0.10 15.22 22.23
CA ARG A 213 0.91 16.34 22.71
C ARG A 213 2.42 16.12 22.55
N LYS A 214 2.94 14.95 22.98
CA LYS A 214 4.37 14.62 22.90
C LYS A 214 4.88 14.66 21.46
N PHE A 215 4.15 14.04 20.53
CA PHE A 215 4.50 14.04 19.12
C PHE A 215 4.43 15.44 18.51
N THR A 216 3.36 16.20 18.77
CA THR A 216 3.20 17.56 18.21
C THR A 216 4.31 18.49 18.69
N ALA A 217 4.70 18.44 19.97
CA ALA A 217 5.82 19.20 20.51
C ALA A 217 7.15 18.82 19.86
N ALA A 218 7.46 17.52 19.78
CA ALA A 218 8.68 17.02 19.16
C ALA A 218 8.75 17.39 17.68
N LEU A 219 7.63 17.25 16.94
CA LEU A 219 7.54 17.63 15.53
C LEU A 219 7.79 19.12 15.34
N SER A 220 7.19 19.98 16.16
CA SER A 220 7.36 21.44 16.07
C SER A 220 8.83 21.83 16.28
N THR A 221 9.50 21.27 17.30
CA THR A 221 10.92 21.50 17.55
C THR A 221 11.78 21.01 16.39
N HIS A 222 11.51 19.81 15.88
CA HIS A 222 12.27 19.22 14.77
C HIS A 222 12.11 20.04 13.47
N VAL A 223 10.90 20.47 13.14
CA VAL A 223 10.62 21.31 11.96
C VAL A 223 11.30 22.67 12.10
N ALA A 224 11.26 23.29 13.28
CA ALA A 224 11.93 24.58 13.53
C ALA A 224 13.45 24.49 13.30
N SER A 225 14.10 23.39 13.69
CA SER A 225 15.54 23.17 13.45
C SER A 225 15.89 22.97 11.96
N ARG A 226 14.95 22.54 11.14
CA ARG A 226 15.15 22.21 9.71
C ARG A 226 14.47 23.18 8.74
N VAL A 227 14.00 24.34 9.20
CA VAL A 227 13.31 25.33 8.34
C VAL A 227 14.13 25.70 7.10
N LYS A 228 15.48 25.77 7.23
CA LYS A 228 16.39 26.08 6.10
C LYS A 228 16.38 25.00 5.01
N ASP A 229 16.04 23.76 5.33
CA ASP A 229 15.98 22.63 4.40
C ASP A 229 14.64 22.57 3.64
N LEU A 230 13.65 23.36 4.07
CA LEU A 230 12.31 23.41 3.50
C LEU A 230 12.24 24.33 2.27
N ASN A 231 13.01 24.00 1.22
CA ASN A 231 13.17 24.83 0.02
C ASN A 231 11.95 24.95 -0.90
N LYS A 232 10.80 24.33 -0.57
CA LYS A 232 9.58 24.37 -1.38
C LYS A 232 8.43 25.01 -0.61
N GLU A 233 8.06 26.23 -0.99
CA GLU A 233 6.97 27.01 -0.38
C GLU A 233 5.69 26.20 -0.13
N LYS A 234 5.28 25.38 -1.10
CA LYS A 234 4.09 24.52 -0.98
C LYS A 234 4.22 23.48 0.13
N MET A 235 5.41 22.91 0.36
CA MET A 235 5.66 21.94 1.41
C MET A 235 5.65 22.62 2.78
N VAL A 236 6.25 23.79 2.89
CA VAL A 236 6.23 24.61 4.12
C VAL A 236 4.79 24.97 4.47
N ALA A 237 4.01 25.46 3.51
CA ALA A 237 2.61 25.80 3.75
C ALA A 237 1.77 24.61 4.21
N ASN A 238 1.97 23.44 3.62
CA ASN A 238 1.28 22.22 4.03
C ASN A 238 1.70 21.77 5.43
N MET A 239 2.99 21.84 5.77
CA MET A 239 3.50 21.51 7.10
C MET A 239 2.93 22.46 8.16
N LEU A 240 2.95 23.79 7.89
CA LEU A 240 2.39 24.79 8.81
C LEU A 240 0.91 24.57 9.05
N ARG A 241 0.12 24.33 8.00
CA ARG A 241 -1.30 24.00 8.15
C ARG A 241 -1.53 22.75 8.99
N SER A 242 -0.72 21.69 8.76
CA SER A 242 -0.82 20.44 9.50
C SER A 242 -0.48 20.63 10.98
N LEU A 243 0.59 21.38 11.28
CA LEU A 243 0.95 21.74 12.65
C LEU A 243 -0.14 22.57 13.33
N GLN A 244 -0.68 23.57 12.64
CA GLN A 244 -1.78 24.38 13.14
C GLN A 244 -3.00 23.52 13.46
N THR A 245 -3.38 22.60 12.57
CA THR A 245 -4.49 21.66 12.82
C THR A 245 -4.22 20.79 14.06
N LEU A 246 -3.00 20.24 14.19
CA LEU A 246 -2.62 19.39 15.33
C LEU A 246 -2.56 20.16 16.67
N GLN A 247 -2.28 21.46 16.63
CA GLN A 247 -2.24 22.32 17.82
C GLN A 247 -3.66 22.77 18.23
N SER A 248 -4.55 22.98 17.26
CA SER A 248 -5.93 23.46 17.51
C SER A 248 -6.88 22.34 17.99
N LEU A 249 -6.51 21.07 17.81
CA LEU A 249 -7.25 19.91 18.35
C LEU A 249 -7.00 19.75 19.86
#